data_8f054dce2348bd903f26f401495a5e38
#
_entry.id   8f054dce2348bd903f26f401495a5e38
#
_cell.length_a   1.000
_cell.length_b   1.000
_cell.length_c   1.000
_cell.angle_alpha   90.00
_cell.angle_beta   90.00
_cell.angle_gamma   90.00
#
_symmetry.space_group_name_H-M   'P 1'
#
loop_
_entity.id
_entity.type
_entity.pdbx_description
1 polymer ?
#
loop_
_entity_poly.entity_id
_entity_poly.type
_entity_poly.pdbx_seq_one_letter_code
_entity_poly.pdbx_strand_id
1 'polypeptide(L)'
;MAELTAAASDSAEPARSEPGAAPALPRRTGRLVLRPFRHGDEGDVLAYRSRDDVVRFMPADPLQPAAAGDFVAERLAATRIAADDDRIVLAVEHEDRVIGEVLIKAGQLTDRQAEIGWAFNPEFHGHGLATEAATELLAIAFGELDMHRVWAQLDPRNRASARLCERLGMRREAYFIQDVWFKGEWGDTSIYALLAAEWRAARGA
;
A
#
# COMPACT_ATOMS: atom_id res chain seq x y z
N MET A 1 36.87 39.04 -0.36
CA MET A 1 36.75 37.73 0.32
C MET A 1 35.74 37.92 1.45
N ALA A 2 34.49 37.54 1.21
CA ALA A 2 33.45 37.60 2.19
C ALA A 2 33.09 36.16 2.57
N GLU A 3 33.35 35.76 3.82
CA GLU A 3 32.95 34.50 4.40
C GLU A 3 31.45 34.44 4.55
N LEU A 4 30.83 33.49 3.85
CA LEU A 4 29.44 33.14 4.10
C LEU A 4 29.40 32.19 5.32
N THR A 5 29.06 32.73 6.48
CA THR A 5 28.76 31.94 7.67
C THR A 5 27.40 31.27 7.47
N ALA A 6 27.38 29.98 7.19
CA ALA A 6 26.18 29.19 7.17
C ALA A 6 25.66 29.03 8.60
N ALA A 7 24.54 29.65 8.90
CA ALA A 7 23.76 29.40 10.12
C ALA A 7 23.12 28.01 9.96
N ALA A 8 23.63 27.02 10.68
CA ALA A 8 22.98 25.73 10.86
C ALA A 8 21.70 25.96 11.68
N SER A 9 20.55 25.91 11.02
CA SER A 9 19.26 25.81 11.72
C SER A 9 19.15 24.40 12.29
N ASP A 10 19.30 24.32 13.60
CA ASP A 10 19.01 23.11 14.38
C ASP A 10 17.48 22.89 14.38
N SER A 11 16.98 22.35 13.28
CA SER A 11 15.63 21.80 13.23
C SER A 11 15.71 20.37 13.75
N ALA A 12 15.38 20.20 15.04
CA ALA A 12 15.28 18.90 15.67
C ALA A 12 14.43 17.96 14.80
N GLU A 13 15.08 16.94 14.24
CA GLU A 13 14.41 15.86 13.52
C GLU A 13 13.46 15.17 14.52
N PRO A 14 12.17 14.97 14.19
CA PRO A 14 11.24 14.34 15.11
C PRO A 14 11.75 12.94 15.48
N ALA A 15 11.55 12.55 16.74
CA ALA A 15 12.00 11.30 17.31
C ALA A 15 11.63 10.11 16.39
N ARG A 16 12.61 9.28 16.05
CA ARG A 16 12.46 8.11 15.17
C ARG A 16 11.55 7.10 15.84
N SER A 17 10.57 6.56 15.09
CA SER A 17 9.86 5.36 15.52
C SER A 17 10.86 4.21 15.73
N GLU A 18 10.67 3.44 16.79
CA GLU A 18 11.55 2.29 17.05
C GLU A 18 11.44 1.27 15.90
N PRO A 19 12.56 0.65 15.48
CA PRO A 19 12.53 -0.44 14.52
C PRO A 19 11.63 -1.57 15.01
N GLY A 20 10.71 -2.04 14.17
CA GLY A 20 9.80 -3.14 14.52
C GLY A 20 8.37 -2.69 14.82
N ALA A 21 7.98 -1.50 14.37
CA ALA A 21 6.62 -1.00 14.52
C ALA A 21 5.61 -1.96 13.86
N ALA A 22 4.65 -2.41 14.66
CA ALA A 22 3.48 -3.15 14.20
C ALA A 22 2.24 -2.32 14.50
N PRO A 23 1.34 -2.12 13.54
CA PRO A 23 0.12 -1.38 13.80
C PRO A 23 -0.81 -2.14 14.74
N ALA A 24 -1.67 -1.40 15.45
CA ALA A 24 -2.74 -2.00 16.23
C ALA A 24 -3.78 -2.63 15.30
N LEU A 25 -3.91 -3.95 15.32
CA LEU A 25 -4.82 -4.74 14.46
C LEU A 25 -5.80 -5.57 15.31
N PRO A 26 -7.00 -5.87 14.83
CA PRO A 26 -7.59 -5.42 13.56
C PRO A 26 -8.02 -3.95 13.57
N ARG A 27 -8.07 -3.32 12.40
CA ARG A 27 -8.62 -1.98 12.20
C ARG A 27 -10.03 -2.08 11.66
N ARG A 28 -10.94 -1.31 12.28
CA ARG A 28 -12.33 -1.23 11.83
C ARG A 28 -12.62 0.14 11.26
N THR A 29 -13.23 0.16 10.09
CA THR A 29 -13.76 1.37 9.44
C THR A 29 -15.30 1.35 9.50
N GLY A 30 -15.97 2.17 8.72
CA GLY A 30 -17.44 2.16 8.65
C GLY A 30 -18.04 0.84 8.15
N ARG A 31 -17.35 0.17 7.22
CA ARG A 31 -17.85 -1.03 6.54
C ARG A 31 -16.86 -2.19 6.49
N LEU A 32 -15.60 -1.96 6.83
CA LEU A 32 -14.50 -2.91 6.61
C LEU A 32 -13.80 -3.26 7.91
N VAL A 33 -13.16 -4.43 7.91
CA VAL A 33 -12.16 -4.83 8.89
C VAL A 33 -10.86 -5.13 8.16
N LEU A 34 -9.82 -4.36 8.44
CA LEU A 34 -8.45 -4.64 7.99
C LEU A 34 -7.77 -5.48 9.07
N ARG A 35 -7.37 -6.69 8.73
CA ARG A 35 -6.80 -7.64 9.69
C ARG A 35 -5.65 -8.45 9.07
N PRO A 36 -4.79 -9.09 9.88
CA PRO A 36 -3.91 -10.13 9.36
C PRO A 36 -4.71 -11.21 8.64
N PHE A 37 -4.08 -11.82 7.62
CA PHE A 37 -4.63 -13.03 7.03
C PHE A 37 -4.72 -14.15 8.06
N ARG A 38 -5.58 -15.12 7.84
CA ARG A 38 -5.74 -16.33 8.67
C ARG A 38 -6.01 -17.54 7.79
N HIS A 39 -5.70 -18.71 8.29
CA HIS A 39 -6.14 -19.96 7.67
C HIS A 39 -7.68 -19.95 7.55
N GLY A 40 -8.18 -20.34 6.39
CA GLY A 40 -9.61 -20.24 6.03
C GLY A 40 -9.90 -19.11 5.04
N ASP A 41 -8.97 -18.16 4.82
CA ASP A 41 -9.14 -17.08 3.84
C ASP A 41 -8.88 -17.55 2.39
N GLU A 42 -8.36 -18.77 2.17
CA GLU A 42 -7.90 -19.28 0.88
C GLU A 42 -9.00 -19.24 -0.19
N GLY A 43 -10.22 -19.56 0.17
CA GLY A 43 -11.36 -19.56 -0.76
C GLY A 43 -11.71 -18.16 -1.27
N ASP A 44 -11.76 -17.19 -0.36
CA ASP A 44 -12.02 -15.79 -0.71
C ASP A 44 -10.86 -15.18 -1.51
N VAL A 45 -9.61 -15.53 -1.16
CA VAL A 45 -8.41 -15.12 -1.91
C VAL A 45 -8.47 -15.62 -3.35
N LEU A 46 -8.79 -16.90 -3.54
CA LEU A 46 -8.95 -17.49 -4.88
C LEU A 46 -10.02 -16.78 -5.69
N ALA A 47 -11.12 -16.34 -5.08
CA ALA A 47 -12.21 -15.66 -5.78
C ALA A 47 -11.76 -14.42 -6.55
N TYR A 48 -10.65 -13.76 -6.14
CA TYR A 48 -10.13 -12.61 -6.87
C TYR A 48 -8.70 -12.82 -7.41
N ARG A 49 -7.81 -13.50 -6.72
CA ARG A 49 -6.42 -13.68 -7.16
C ARG A 49 -6.25 -14.65 -8.33
N SER A 50 -7.22 -15.55 -8.58
CA SER A 50 -7.22 -16.44 -9.76
C SER A 50 -7.70 -15.75 -11.04
N ARG A 51 -8.14 -14.49 -10.98
CA ARG A 51 -8.74 -13.79 -12.11
C ARG A 51 -7.69 -13.04 -12.93
N ASP A 52 -7.69 -13.21 -14.24
CA ASP A 52 -6.80 -12.50 -15.17
C ASP A 52 -6.95 -10.98 -15.09
N ASP A 53 -8.19 -10.46 -14.95
CA ASP A 53 -8.46 -9.04 -14.88
C ASP A 53 -7.92 -8.39 -13.61
N VAL A 54 -7.82 -9.12 -12.49
CA VAL A 54 -7.22 -8.66 -11.24
C VAL A 54 -5.71 -8.63 -11.32
N VAL A 55 -5.10 -9.72 -11.82
CA VAL A 55 -3.63 -9.81 -11.87
C VAL A 55 -3.02 -9.16 -13.10
N ARG A 56 -3.83 -8.64 -14.02
CA ARG A 56 -3.40 -8.08 -15.30
C ARG A 56 -2.22 -7.11 -15.19
N PHE A 57 -2.24 -6.24 -14.17
CA PHE A 57 -1.23 -5.22 -13.92
C PHE A 57 -0.35 -5.52 -12.71
N MET A 58 -0.31 -6.78 -12.26
CA MET A 58 0.49 -7.21 -11.12
C MET A 58 1.63 -8.13 -11.58
N PRO A 59 2.78 -8.11 -10.90
CA PRO A 59 3.90 -9.02 -11.20
C PRO A 59 3.61 -10.44 -10.68
N ALA A 60 2.44 -10.97 -11.00
CA ALA A 60 1.96 -12.28 -10.59
C ALA A 60 1.04 -12.84 -11.67
N ASP A 61 1.04 -14.15 -11.81
CA ASP A 61 0.06 -14.89 -12.59
C ASP A 61 -1.20 -15.20 -11.76
N PRO A 62 -2.31 -15.61 -12.39
CA PRO A 62 -3.50 -16.06 -11.68
C PRO A 62 -3.18 -17.17 -10.67
N LEU A 63 -3.60 -16.96 -9.43
CA LEU A 63 -3.35 -17.88 -8.34
C LEU A 63 -4.04 -19.23 -8.61
N GLN A 64 -3.27 -20.30 -8.57
CA GLN A 64 -3.79 -21.64 -8.71
C GLN A 64 -4.32 -22.18 -7.37
N PRO A 65 -5.39 -23.00 -7.37
CA PRO A 65 -5.96 -23.54 -6.13
C PRO A 65 -4.94 -24.24 -5.22
N ALA A 66 -3.99 -24.98 -5.81
CA ALA A 66 -2.95 -25.68 -5.07
C ALA A 66 -1.96 -24.75 -4.33
N ALA A 67 -1.82 -23.50 -4.77
CA ALA A 67 -0.92 -22.52 -4.18
C ALA A 67 -1.62 -21.58 -3.16
N ALA A 68 -2.93 -21.70 -2.97
CA ALA A 68 -3.68 -20.79 -2.12
C ALA A 68 -3.25 -20.85 -0.65
N GLY A 69 -2.93 -22.04 -0.15
CA GLY A 69 -2.43 -22.23 1.21
C GLY A 69 -1.10 -21.52 1.45
N ASP A 70 -0.14 -21.69 0.55
CA ASP A 70 1.18 -21.04 0.63
C ASP A 70 1.05 -19.52 0.50
N PHE A 71 0.17 -19.05 -0.38
CA PHE A 71 -0.14 -17.63 -0.55
C PHE A 71 -0.66 -16.98 0.75
N VAL A 72 -1.58 -17.64 1.45
CA VAL A 72 -2.11 -17.19 2.74
C VAL A 72 -1.02 -17.29 3.83
N ALA A 73 -0.28 -18.39 3.87
CA ALA A 73 0.79 -18.61 4.86
C ALA A 73 1.89 -17.53 4.78
N GLU A 74 2.28 -17.10 3.59
CA GLU A 74 3.23 -16.00 3.39
C GLU A 74 2.71 -14.68 4.00
N ARG A 75 1.42 -14.41 3.86
CA ARG A 75 0.79 -13.17 4.36
C ARG A 75 0.54 -13.18 5.87
N LEU A 76 0.38 -14.36 6.47
CA LEU A 76 0.28 -14.50 7.93
C LEU A 76 1.50 -13.92 8.65
N ALA A 77 2.70 -14.05 8.08
CA ALA A 77 3.95 -13.54 8.64
C ALA A 77 4.16 -12.03 8.38
N ALA A 78 3.46 -11.44 7.41
CA ALA A 78 3.66 -10.09 6.93
C ALA A 78 2.85 -9.06 7.76
N THR A 79 3.19 -8.88 9.04
CA THR A 79 2.41 -8.08 10.00
C THR A 79 3.16 -6.92 10.63
N ARG A 80 4.45 -6.74 10.33
CA ARG A 80 5.29 -5.71 10.94
C ARG A 80 6.37 -5.23 9.97
N ILE A 81 6.91 -4.04 10.24
CA ILE A 81 8.06 -3.46 9.54
C ILE A 81 9.20 -3.28 10.54
N ALA A 82 10.33 -3.93 10.33
CA ALA A 82 11.53 -3.84 11.15
C ALA A 82 12.78 -3.52 10.33
N ALA A 83 12.75 -3.78 9.03
CA ALA A 83 13.84 -3.55 8.08
C ALA A 83 13.31 -3.01 6.75
N ASP A 84 14.23 -2.53 5.91
CA ASP A 84 13.93 -2.20 4.52
C ASP A 84 13.36 -3.43 3.80
N ASP A 85 12.43 -3.21 2.88
CA ASP A 85 11.67 -4.23 2.14
C ASP A 85 10.69 -5.09 2.96
N ASP A 86 10.66 -4.96 4.30
CA ASP A 86 9.60 -5.57 5.11
C ASP A 86 8.22 -5.06 4.67
N ARG A 87 7.20 -5.89 4.88
CA ARG A 87 5.84 -5.55 4.48
C ARG A 87 4.80 -5.94 5.52
N ILE A 88 3.77 -5.14 5.59
CA ILE A 88 2.51 -5.46 6.25
C ILE A 88 1.50 -5.73 5.17
N VAL A 89 0.84 -6.88 5.21
CA VAL A 89 -0.22 -7.24 4.25
C VAL A 89 -1.47 -7.56 5.04
N LEU A 90 -2.54 -6.83 4.77
CA LEU A 90 -3.81 -6.98 5.48
C LEU A 90 -4.90 -7.46 4.54
N ALA A 91 -5.65 -8.46 5.00
CA ALA A 91 -6.92 -8.84 4.40
C ALA A 91 -7.94 -7.73 4.65
N VAL A 92 -8.70 -7.38 3.63
CA VAL A 92 -9.83 -6.46 3.72
C VAL A 92 -11.10 -7.29 3.78
N GLU A 93 -11.72 -7.35 4.96
CA GLU A 93 -12.94 -8.11 5.22
C GLU A 93 -14.16 -7.18 5.15
N HIS A 94 -15.20 -7.61 4.45
CA HIS A 94 -16.52 -6.98 4.35
C HIS A 94 -17.59 -8.06 4.48
N GLU A 95 -18.50 -7.92 5.44
CA GLU A 95 -19.58 -8.90 5.70
C GLU A 95 -19.05 -10.34 5.81
N ASP A 96 -18.05 -10.54 6.68
CA ASP A 96 -17.38 -11.82 6.96
C ASP A 96 -16.66 -12.48 5.75
N ARG A 97 -16.46 -11.78 4.64
CA ARG A 97 -15.72 -12.23 3.47
C ARG A 97 -14.50 -11.38 3.21
N VAL A 98 -13.38 -12.00 2.82
CA VAL A 98 -12.20 -11.26 2.34
C VAL A 98 -12.45 -10.83 0.89
N ILE A 99 -12.62 -9.52 0.70
CA ILE A 99 -12.91 -8.91 -0.60
C ILE A 99 -11.68 -8.39 -1.32
N GLY A 100 -10.52 -8.44 -0.67
CA GLY A 100 -9.27 -7.91 -1.21
C GLY A 100 -8.18 -7.87 -0.17
N GLU A 101 -7.07 -7.26 -0.56
CA GLU A 101 -5.92 -7.02 0.32
C GLU A 101 -5.33 -5.63 0.09
N VAL A 102 -4.71 -5.09 1.12
CA VAL A 102 -3.88 -3.88 1.08
C VAL A 102 -2.53 -4.18 1.68
N LEU A 103 -1.48 -3.48 1.22
CA LEU A 103 -0.14 -3.67 1.72
C LEU A 103 0.59 -2.33 1.94
N ILE A 104 1.50 -2.33 2.91
CA ILE A 104 2.55 -1.33 3.09
C ILE A 104 3.87 -2.09 2.97
N LYS A 105 4.74 -1.66 2.08
CA LYS A 105 6.11 -2.15 1.95
C LYS A 105 7.07 -1.03 2.35
N ALA A 106 7.96 -1.31 3.29
CA ALA A 106 9.01 -0.37 3.64
C ALA A 106 9.92 -0.13 2.43
N GLY A 107 10.19 1.15 2.16
CA GLY A 107 11.30 1.55 1.32
C GLY A 107 12.56 1.69 2.18
N GLN A 108 13.28 2.78 2.02
CA GLN A 108 14.38 3.12 2.94
C GLN A 108 13.79 3.65 4.26
N LEU A 109 13.90 2.90 5.32
CA LEU A 109 13.37 3.28 6.65
C LEU A 109 14.09 4.52 7.20
N THR A 110 15.36 4.71 6.89
CA THR A 110 16.10 5.92 7.24
C THR A 110 15.44 7.19 6.69
N ASP A 111 14.78 7.09 5.53
CA ASP A 111 14.09 8.19 4.87
C ASP A 111 12.57 8.19 5.17
N ARG A 112 12.12 7.24 6.00
CA ARG A 112 10.72 7.09 6.40
C ARG A 112 9.78 7.05 5.19
N GLN A 113 10.13 6.20 4.20
CA GLN A 113 9.36 6.02 2.98
C GLN A 113 8.73 4.64 2.91
N ALA A 114 7.53 4.56 2.36
CA ALA A 114 6.85 3.30 2.12
C ALA A 114 6.06 3.30 0.82
N GLU A 115 6.05 2.15 0.16
CA GLU A 115 5.14 1.85 -0.93
C GLU A 115 3.82 1.30 -0.38
N ILE A 116 2.70 1.69 -0.99
CA ILE A 116 1.41 1.06 -0.74
C ILE A 116 0.88 0.38 -2.00
N GLY A 117 0.14 -0.71 -1.78
CA GLY A 117 -0.49 -1.46 -2.85
C GLY A 117 -1.82 -2.08 -2.42
N TRP A 118 -2.59 -2.54 -3.40
CA TRP A 118 -3.89 -3.16 -3.17
C TRP A 118 -4.29 -4.09 -4.30
N ALA A 119 -5.17 -5.05 -3.96
CA ALA A 119 -5.93 -5.83 -4.93
C ALA A 119 -7.33 -6.09 -4.35
N PHE A 120 -8.36 -5.96 -5.18
CA PHE A 120 -9.74 -6.15 -4.77
C PHE A 120 -10.50 -7.04 -5.75
N ASN A 121 -11.42 -7.82 -5.21
CA ASN A 121 -12.37 -8.57 -6.00
C ASN A 121 -13.27 -7.61 -6.79
N PRO A 122 -13.34 -7.72 -8.13
CA PRO A 122 -14.15 -6.85 -8.98
C PRO A 122 -15.64 -6.83 -8.64
N GLU A 123 -16.17 -7.89 -8.03
CA GLU A 123 -17.57 -7.96 -7.57
C GLU A 123 -17.92 -6.85 -6.57
N PHE A 124 -16.92 -6.31 -5.86
CA PHE A 124 -17.07 -5.25 -4.85
C PHE A 124 -16.63 -3.87 -5.36
N HIS A 125 -16.36 -3.72 -6.67
CA HIS A 125 -15.99 -2.44 -7.26
C HIS A 125 -17.19 -1.47 -7.30
N GLY A 126 -16.89 -0.17 -7.39
CA GLY A 126 -17.92 0.87 -7.53
C GLY A 126 -18.55 1.35 -6.22
N HIS A 127 -18.32 0.68 -5.10
CA HIS A 127 -18.93 0.99 -3.81
C HIS A 127 -18.05 1.83 -2.87
N GLY A 128 -16.86 2.26 -3.32
CA GLY A 128 -15.92 3.06 -2.52
C GLY A 128 -15.12 2.27 -1.49
N LEU A 129 -15.27 0.95 -1.40
CA LEU A 129 -14.59 0.11 -0.40
C LEU A 129 -13.06 0.16 -0.52
N ALA A 130 -12.53 0.14 -1.74
CA ALA A 130 -11.08 0.28 -1.96
C ALA A 130 -10.55 1.63 -1.46
N THR A 131 -11.31 2.72 -1.61
CA THR A 131 -10.93 4.04 -1.09
C THR A 131 -10.94 4.04 0.44
N GLU A 132 -11.96 3.44 1.05
CA GLU A 132 -12.08 3.30 2.51
C GLU A 132 -10.90 2.52 3.10
N ALA A 133 -10.58 1.35 2.52
CA ALA A 133 -9.46 0.52 2.95
C ALA A 133 -8.11 1.23 2.78
N ALA A 134 -7.86 1.85 1.62
CA ALA A 134 -6.59 2.54 1.35
C ALA A 134 -6.45 3.83 2.20
N THR A 135 -7.55 4.49 2.55
CA THR A 135 -7.54 5.61 3.49
C THR A 135 -7.09 5.17 4.88
N GLU A 136 -7.59 4.04 5.38
CA GLU A 136 -7.16 3.48 6.66
C GLU A 136 -5.70 3.00 6.61
N LEU A 137 -5.26 2.46 5.47
CA LEU A 137 -3.86 2.09 5.25
C LEU A 137 -2.93 3.29 5.36
N LEU A 138 -3.31 4.45 4.77
CA LEU A 138 -2.56 5.71 4.91
C LEU A 138 -2.56 6.22 6.36
N ALA A 139 -3.65 6.03 7.11
CA ALA A 139 -3.68 6.37 8.53
C ALA A 139 -2.69 5.53 9.36
N ILE A 140 -2.55 4.24 9.05
CA ILE A 140 -1.52 3.37 9.63
C ILE A 140 -0.12 3.88 9.24
N ALA A 141 0.12 4.12 7.95
CA ALA A 141 1.43 4.52 7.45
C ALA A 141 1.92 5.84 8.06
N PHE A 142 1.07 6.88 8.08
CA PHE A 142 1.46 8.20 8.58
C PHE A 142 1.30 8.38 10.09
N GLY A 143 0.36 7.65 10.73
CA GLY A 143 0.03 7.79 12.14
C GLY A 143 0.83 6.86 13.05
N GLU A 144 0.91 5.58 12.70
CA GLU A 144 1.51 4.57 13.56
C GLU A 144 2.94 4.19 13.13
N LEU A 145 3.19 4.14 11.83
CA LEU A 145 4.53 3.83 11.30
C LEU A 145 5.37 5.10 11.09
N ASP A 146 4.82 6.28 11.34
CA ASP A 146 5.48 7.59 11.22
C ASP A 146 6.20 7.80 9.87
N MET A 147 5.61 7.31 8.79
CA MET A 147 6.19 7.50 7.46
C MET A 147 6.13 8.98 7.06
N HIS A 148 7.21 9.49 6.49
CA HIS A 148 7.27 10.86 5.94
C HIS A 148 6.60 10.94 4.58
N ARG A 149 6.81 9.90 3.75
CA ARG A 149 6.32 9.82 2.37
C ARG A 149 5.79 8.43 2.06
N VAL A 150 4.60 8.40 1.48
CA VAL A 150 3.98 7.17 0.96
C VAL A 150 3.79 7.30 -0.54
N TRP A 151 4.13 6.24 -1.28
CA TRP A 151 4.00 6.23 -2.72
C TRP A 151 3.35 4.93 -3.22
N ALA A 152 2.80 4.97 -4.43
CA ALA A 152 2.25 3.83 -5.14
C ALA A 152 2.79 3.80 -6.56
N GLN A 153 3.21 2.61 -7.02
CA GLN A 153 3.63 2.36 -8.37
C GLN A 153 2.53 1.63 -9.13
N LEU A 154 2.25 2.05 -10.35
CA LEU A 154 1.22 1.41 -11.16
C LEU A 154 1.49 1.54 -12.66
N ASP A 155 0.99 0.57 -13.43
CA ASP A 155 0.87 0.68 -14.86
C ASP A 155 -0.16 1.79 -15.21
N PRO A 156 0.18 2.79 -16.02
CA PRO A 156 -0.73 3.89 -16.35
C PRO A 156 -2.00 3.44 -17.08
N ARG A 157 -2.03 2.24 -17.65
CA ARG A 157 -3.24 1.62 -18.23
C ARG A 157 -4.23 1.19 -17.13
N ASN A 158 -3.78 1.02 -15.89
CA ASN A 158 -4.62 0.73 -14.72
C ASN A 158 -5.32 2.01 -14.23
N ARG A 159 -6.29 2.48 -15.01
CA ARG A 159 -7.05 3.70 -14.70
C ARG A 159 -7.82 3.63 -13.38
N ALA A 160 -8.18 2.42 -12.92
CA ALA A 160 -8.88 2.25 -11.65
C ALA A 160 -7.96 2.60 -10.47
N SER A 161 -6.73 2.10 -10.47
CA SER A 161 -5.72 2.42 -9.47
C SER A 161 -5.28 3.88 -9.53
N ALA A 162 -5.10 4.45 -10.73
CA ALA A 162 -4.79 5.88 -10.89
C ALA A 162 -5.86 6.76 -10.23
N ARG A 163 -7.15 6.51 -10.52
CA ARG A 163 -8.26 7.24 -9.89
C ARG A 163 -8.34 7.01 -8.38
N LEU A 164 -7.92 5.85 -7.88
CA LEU A 164 -7.85 5.61 -6.44
C LEU A 164 -6.75 6.48 -5.82
N CYS A 165 -5.55 6.54 -6.39
CA CYS A 165 -4.48 7.43 -5.93
C CYS A 165 -4.96 8.89 -5.86
N GLU A 166 -5.62 9.37 -6.91
CA GLU A 166 -6.15 10.73 -6.98
C GLU A 166 -7.19 11.01 -5.88
N ARG A 167 -8.11 10.07 -5.61
CA ARG A 167 -9.09 10.20 -4.51
C ARG A 167 -8.45 10.19 -3.12
N LEU A 168 -7.30 9.53 -2.97
CA LEU A 168 -6.51 9.55 -1.74
C LEU A 168 -5.70 10.84 -1.56
N GLY A 169 -5.74 11.75 -2.53
CA GLY A 169 -4.96 12.99 -2.53
C GLY A 169 -3.51 12.82 -2.98
N MET A 170 -3.16 11.65 -3.52
CA MET A 170 -1.81 11.43 -4.06
C MET A 170 -1.66 12.16 -5.39
N ARG A 171 -0.52 12.84 -5.61
CA ARG A 171 -0.18 13.46 -6.88
C ARG A 171 0.70 12.53 -7.71
N ARG A 172 0.57 12.57 -9.02
CA ARG A 172 1.49 11.88 -9.93
C ARG A 172 2.82 12.66 -9.98
N GLU A 173 3.90 12.03 -9.56
CA GLU A 173 5.24 12.63 -9.51
C GLU A 173 6.12 12.20 -10.68
N ALA A 174 5.90 10.99 -11.23
CA ALA A 174 6.70 10.49 -12.33
C ALA A 174 5.87 9.68 -13.33
N TYR A 175 6.36 9.64 -14.57
CA TYR A 175 5.94 8.75 -15.64
C TYR A 175 7.17 8.28 -16.39
N PHE A 176 7.39 6.98 -16.40
CA PHE A 176 8.51 6.35 -17.09
C PHE A 176 7.98 5.59 -18.31
N ILE A 177 8.65 5.76 -19.45
CA ILE A 177 8.26 5.13 -20.71
C ILE A 177 9.11 3.88 -20.90
N GLN A 178 8.44 2.73 -21.09
CA GLN A 178 9.07 1.44 -21.38
C GLN A 178 10.20 1.07 -20.39
N ASP A 179 9.99 1.32 -19.11
CA ASP A 179 10.97 1.14 -18.04
C ASP A 179 10.92 -0.26 -17.40
N VAL A 180 9.87 -1.05 -17.69
CA VAL A 180 9.70 -2.38 -17.13
C VAL A 180 9.34 -3.41 -18.20
N TRP A 181 10.06 -4.55 -18.22
CA TRP A 181 9.64 -5.71 -19.01
C TRP A 181 8.62 -6.51 -18.21
N PHE A 182 7.39 -6.55 -18.69
CA PHE A 182 6.27 -7.07 -17.93
C PHE A 182 5.34 -7.91 -18.80
N LYS A 183 5.15 -9.18 -18.44
CA LYS A 183 4.23 -10.11 -19.15
C LYS A 183 4.43 -10.16 -20.67
N GLY A 184 5.71 -10.17 -21.12
CA GLY A 184 6.06 -10.31 -22.52
C GLY A 184 6.05 -9.03 -23.34
N GLU A 185 5.90 -7.86 -22.72
CA GLU A 185 5.95 -6.55 -23.39
C GLU A 185 6.68 -5.51 -22.53
N TRP A 186 7.14 -4.42 -23.17
CA TRP A 186 7.61 -3.24 -22.44
C TRP A 186 6.41 -2.44 -21.91
N GLY A 187 6.39 -2.20 -20.63
CA GLY A 187 5.37 -1.42 -19.94
C GLY A 187 5.92 -0.07 -19.47
N ASP A 188 4.98 0.85 -19.26
CA ASP A 188 5.25 2.16 -18.66
C ASP A 188 4.92 2.12 -17.17
N THR A 189 5.54 2.99 -16.39
CA THR A 189 5.29 3.13 -14.95
C THR A 189 4.86 4.55 -14.61
N SER A 190 3.83 4.68 -13.76
CA SER A 190 3.48 5.92 -13.08
C SER A 190 3.72 5.79 -11.59
N ILE A 191 4.30 6.83 -10.99
CA ILE A 191 4.47 6.97 -9.54
C ILE A 191 3.54 8.05 -9.03
N TYR A 192 2.73 7.69 -8.04
CA TYR A 192 1.89 8.60 -7.27
C TYR A 192 2.41 8.66 -5.83
N ALA A 193 2.42 9.84 -5.22
CA ALA A 193 2.92 10.00 -3.86
C ALA A 193 2.13 11.02 -3.05
N LEU A 194 2.24 10.89 -1.71
CA LEU A 194 1.65 11.78 -0.72
C LEU A 194 2.63 11.95 0.44
N LEU A 195 2.75 13.17 0.95
CA LEU A 195 3.55 13.49 2.13
C LEU A 195 2.68 13.50 3.39
N ALA A 196 3.29 13.17 4.52
CA ALA A 196 2.62 13.21 5.83
C ALA A 196 2.01 14.59 6.14
N ALA A 197 2.70 15.68 5.77
CA ALA A 197 2.19 17.04 5.95
C ALA A 197 0.93 17.31 5.13
N GLU A 198 0.88 16.84 3.88
CA GLU A 198 -0.29 16.99 3.00
C GLU A 198 -1.47 16.17 3.53
N TRP A 199 -1.21 14.94 4.00
CA TRP A 199 -2.21 14.07 4.62
C TRP A 199 -2.85 14.70 5.86
N ARG A 200 -2.03 15.27 6.76
CA ARG A 200 -2.53 15.96 7.97
C ARG A 200 -3.33 17.20 7.61
N ALA A 201 -2.83 18.03 6.69
CA ALA A 201 -3.52 19.26 6.26
C ALA A 201 -4.91 18.98 5.68
N ALA A 202 -5.06 17.93 4.86
CA ALA A 202 -6.34 17.53 4.26
C ALA A 202 -7.37 17.04 5.29
N ARG A 203 -6.97 16.68 6.51
CA ARG A 203 -7.83 16.17 7.58
C ARG A 203 -8.10 17.17 8.70
N GLY A 204 -7.60 18.39 8.59
CA GLY A 204 -7.83 19.46 9.55
C GLY A 204 -7.07 19.28 10.87
N ALA A 205 -5.97 18.56 10.84
CA ALA A 205 -5.10 18.31 12.00
C ALA A 205 -3.86 19.22 11.95
#